data_1d694562d4bd7c54bb92bb357b5403b7
#
_entry.id   1d694562d4bd7c54bb92bb357b5403b7
#
_cell.length_a   1.000
_cell.length_b   1.000
_cell.length_c   1.000
_cell.angle_alpha   90.00
_cell.angle_beta   90.00
_cell.angle_gamma   90.00
#
_symmetry.space_group_name_H-M   'P 1'
#
loop_
_entity.id
_entity.type
_entity.pdbx_description
1 polymer ?
#
loop_
_entity_poly.entity_id
_entity_poly.type
_entity_poly.pdbx_seq_one_letter_code
_entity_poly.pdbx_strand_id
1 'polypeptide(L)'
;MEESEEVYVINEYKENNIDNEFTELSKYPSFNTLQYNEKEEIINKIDEILQKGRNEKWLIDYNELTIGKQIGEGSNSYVNDCMWRGLKIVVKRPKYKKLCQLLDILKEIQMWSNIRHPYLVQFLGVSYDREENDFYILLEKIDGENLATYIVNKTKSVNRYAKYQICIQLINVIKFLHSCKPPIIYRDLKPENVMIDKFNNVKLADFGLSRYMPEESKYQLTGGTGTIRYMAPEVYLGQKYDLKADVYSLGFILYYIIGGKKPFYEYNIDTIRTYMENAELIHSLDIIKDRKWRDLINNCIQKDTEERCDVNTLFENITNITNNTHNNEIKPCLIS
;
A
#
# COMPACT_ATOMS: atom_id res chain seq x y z
N MET A 1 -1.56 6.85 52.23
CA MET A 1 -2.41 8.02 51.90
C MET A 1 -1.95 8.73 50.64
N GLU A 2 -0.70 8.57 50.19
CA GLU A 2 -0.19 9.18 48.93
C GLU A 2 -0.63 8.45 47.64
N GLU A 3 -0.85 7.13 47.70
CA GLU A 3 -1.32 6.38 46.52
C GLU A 3 -2.77 6.70 46.08
N SER A 4 -3.60 7.21 46.99
CA SER A 4 -5.00 7.56 46.68
C SER A 4 -5.16 8.92 46.00
N GLU A 5 -4.25 9.86 46.22
CA GLU A 5 -4.27 11.18 45.56
C GLU A 5 -3.75 11.14 44.13
N GLU A 6 -2.70 10.36 43.86
CA GLU A 6 -2.19 10.18 42.48
C GLU A 6 -3.19 9.48 41.56
N VAL A 7 -3.92 8.49 42.07
CA VAL A 7 -4.97 7.80 41.30
C VAL A 7 -6.16 8.72 41.04
N TYR A 8 -6.51 9.61 41.99
CA TYR A 8 -7.60 10.59 41.84
C TYR A 8 -7.25 11.66 40.80
N VAL A 9 -6.02 12.20 40.85
CA VAL A 9 -5.55 13.22 39.92
C VAL A 9 -5.43 12.64 38.50
N ILE A 10 -5.01 11.38 38.35
CA ILE A 10 -4.92 10.69 37.05
C ILE A 10 -6.32 10.43 36.47
N ASN A 11 -7.29 10.08 37.31
CA ASN A 11 -8.68 9.87 36.87
C ASN A 11 -9.38 11.18 36.49
N GLU A 12 -9.20 12.24 37.28
CA GLU A 12 -9.75 13.57 36.97
C GLU A 12 -9.11 14.18 35.70
N TYR A 13 -7.81 13.91 35.46
CA TYR A 13 -7.10 14.31 34.24
C TYR A 13 -7.57 13.52 33.01
N LYS A 14 -7.93 12.25 33.19
CA LYS A 14 -8.52 11.42 32.13
C LYS A 14 -9.94 11.84 31.78
N GLU A 15 -10.80 12.05 32.78
CA GLU A 15 -12.19 12.48 32.54
C GLU A 15 -12.27 13.84 31.84
N ASN A 16 -11.47 14.82 32.24
CA ASN A 16 -11.43 16.15 31.61
C ASN A 16 -10.86 16.12 30.18
N ASN A 17 -9.92 15.19 29.86
CA ASN A 17 -9.43 15.03 28.52
C ASN A 17 -10.43 14.29 27.62
N ILE A 18 -11.10 13.26 28.12
CA ILE A 18 -12.11 12.50 27.39
C ILE A 18 -13.26 13.40 26.96
N ASP A 19 -13.78 14.28 27.85
CA ASP A 19 -14.85 15.21 27.53
C ASP A 19 -14.44 16.23 26.44
N ASN A 20 -13.21 16.73 26.47
CA ASN A 20 -12.68 17.60 25.42
C ASN A 20 -12.56 16.87 24.08
N GLU A 21 -12.08 15.61 24.06
CA GLU A 21 -11.96 14.80 22.86
C GLU A 21 -13.32 14.38 22.31
N PHE A 22 -14.33 14.13 23.18
CA PHE A 22 -15.72 13.96 22.76
C PHE A 22 -16.24 15.18 22.00
N THR A 23 -15.89 16.38 22.45
CA THR A 23 -16.29 17.62 21.79
C THR A 23 -15.63 17.75 20.42
N GLU A 24 -14.37 17.41 20.30
CA GLU A 24 -13.62 17.45 19.02
C GLU A 24 -14.13 16.42 17.99
N LEU A 25 -14.45 15.21 18.43
CA LEU A 25 -14.99 14.17 17.54
C LEU A 25 -16.48 14.35 17.21
N SER A 26 -17.20 15.21 17.94
CA SER A 26 -18.63 15.51 17.73
C SER A 26 -18.92 16.13 16.35
N LYS A 27 -17.89 16.67 15.67
CA LYS A 27 -18.00 17.15 14.27
C LYS A 27 -18.37 16.04 13.28
N TYR A 28 -18.17 14.76 13.65
CA TYR A 28 -18.60 13.62 12.82
C TYR A 28 -20.03 13.19 13.23
N PRO A 29 -21.04 13.35 12.35
CA PRO A 29 -22.42 12.97 12.69
C PRO A 29 -22.56 11.51 13.15
N SER A 30 -21.76 10.60 12.57
CA SER A 30 -21.73 9.20 12.96
C SER A 30 -21.18 8.94 14.37
N PHE A 31 -20.31 9.81 14.87
CA PHE A 31 -19.81 9.73 16.25
C PHE A 31 -20.90 10.08 17.26
N ASN A 32 -21.75 11.05 16.94
CA ASN A 32 -22.82 11.50 17.83
C ASN A 32 -23.91 10.42 18.04
N THR A 33 -24.04 9.48 17.09
CA THR A 33 -25.01 8.38 17.17
C THR A 33 -24.51 7.16 17.95
N LEU A 34 -23.22 7.13 18.32
CA LEU A 34 -22.62 6.01 19.05
C LEU A 34 -23.01 6.01 20.52
N GLN A 35 -23.01 4.81 21.11
CA GLN A 35 -23.10 4.64 22.55
C GLN A 35 -21.82 5.15 23.25
N TYR A 36 -21.92 5.49 24.53
CA TYR A 36 -20.79 6.04 25.28
C TYR A 36 -19.54 5.13 25.25
N ASN A 37 -19.72 3.82 25.48
CA ASN A 37 -18.65 2.84 25.45
C ASN A 37 -17.96 2.71 24.08
N GLU A 38 -18.69 2.87 22.98
CA GLU A 38 -18.12 2.86 21.62
C GLU A 38 -17.28 4.11 21.37
N LYS A 39 -17.72 5.26 21.88
CA LYS A 39 -16.97 6.52 21.82
C LYS A 39 -15.65 6.42 22.59
N GLU A 40 -15.73 5.91 23.81
CA GLU A 40 -14.56 5.69 24.67
C GLU A 40 -13.54 4.74 24.02
N GLU A 41 -13.99 3.65 23.38
CA GLU A 41 -13.10 2.72 22.67
C GLU A 41 -12.32 3.42 21.55
N ILE A 42 -12.96 4.34 20.83
CA ILE A 42 -12.31 5.07 19.73
C ILE A 42 -11.27 6.05 20.26
N ILE A 43 -11.62 6.80 21.30
CA ILE A 43 -10.69 7.74 21.93
C ILE A 43 -9.49 7.00 22.48
N ASN A 44 -9.70 5.87 23.17
CA ASN A 44 -8.62 5.05 23.67
C ASN A 44 -7.70 4.56 22.54
N LYS A 45 -8.24 4.18 21.37
CA LYS A 45 -7.42 3.80 20.22
C LYS A 45 -6.59 4.95 19.66
N ILE A 46 -7.15 6.16 19.61
CA ILE A 46 -6.42 7.36 19.20
C ILE A 46 -5.26 7.61 20.18
N ASP A 47 -5.56 7.60 21.48
CA ASP A 47 -4.58 7.83 22.54
C ASP A 47 -3.47 6.79 22.52
N GLU A 48 -3.79 5.50 22.36
CA GLU A 48 -2.80 4.43 22.24
C GLU A 48 -1.81 4.71 21.09
N ILE A 49 -2.32 5.13 19.92
CA ILE A 49 -1.49 5.43 18.77
C ILE A 49 -0.63 6.67 18.99
N LEU A 50 -1.20 7.73 19.55
CA LEU A 50 -0.47 8.96 19.88
C LEU A 50 0.59 8.70 20.96
N GLN A 51 0.26 7.93 21.99
CA GLN A 51 1.19 7.55 23.05
C GLN A 51 2.35 6.68 22.50
N LYS A 52 2.02 5.70 21.68
CA LYS A 52 3.03 4.91 20.95
C LYS A 52 3.93 5.81 20.13
N GLY A 53 3.35 6.77 19.39
CA GLY A 53 4.11 7.72 18.58
C GLY A 53 5.04 8.60 19.39
N ARG A 54 4.64 9.03 20.60
CA ARG A 54 5.52 9.76 21.54
C ARG A 54 6.69 8.88 22.00
N ASN A 55 6.39 7.65 22.43
CA ASN A 55 7.39 6.71 22.96
C ASN A 55 8.42 6.31 21.89
N GLU A 56 7.97 6.02 20.69
CA GLU A 56 8.81 5.59 19.55
C GLU A 56 9.35 6.76 18.72
N LYS A 57 9.05 8.04 19.13
CA LYS A 57 9.55 9.27 18.52
C LYS A 57 9.14 9.50 17.05
N TRP A 58 7.97 8.99 16.66
CA TRP A 58 7.41 9.27 15.33
C TRP A 58 6.14 10.15 15.37
N LEU A 59 5.67 10.57 16.55
CA LEU A 59 4.69 11.66 16.66
C LEU A 59 5.43 12.99 16.54
N ILE A 60 5.09 13.75 15.50
CA ILE A 60 5.74 15.01 15.11
C ILE A 60 4.79 16.16 15.44
N ASP A 61 5.33 17.25 16.00
CA ASP A 61 4.54 18.47 16.25
C ASP A 61 4.12 19.09 14.91
N TYR A 62 2.84 19.42 14.77
CA TYR A 62 2.29 20.02 13.55
C TYR A 62 2.98 21.35 13.20
N ASN A 63 3.38 22.13 14.22
CA ASN A 63 4.10 23.39 14.02
C ASN A 63 5.49 23.23 13.39
N GLU A 64 6.05 22.02 13.35
CA GLU A 64 7.30 21.74 12.65
C GLU A 64 7.10 21.57 11.13
N LEU A 65 5.86 21.49 10.66
CA LEU A 65 5.53 21.21 9.28
C LEU A 65 5.23 22.51 8.51
N THR A 66 5.82 22.62 7.33
CA THR A 66 5.41 23.63 6.36
C THR A 66 4.74 22.92 5.19
N ILE A 67 3.40 22.85 5.25
CA ILE A 67 2.59 22.19 4.21
C ILE A 67 2.63 23.03 2.94
N GLY A 68 3.04 22.40 1.85
CA GLY A 68 3.12 23.00 0.52
C GLY A 68 1.93 22.68 -0.37
N LYS A 69 2.14 22.79 -1.68
CA LYS A 69 1.10 22.51 -2.68
C LYS A 69 0.68 21.05 -2.68
N GLN A 70 -0.59 20.82 -3.05
CA GLN A 70 -1.06 19.48 -3.34
C GLN A 70 -0.38 18.96 -4.62
N ILE A 71 0.20 17.77 -4.53
CA ILE A 71 0.91 17.09 -5.62
C ILE A 71 0.23 15.81 -6.10
N GLY A 72 -0.74 15.34 -5.33
CA GLY A 72 -1.54 14.15 -5.67
C GLY A 72 -2.87 14.12 -4.95
N GLU A 73 -3.78 13.36 -5.53
CA GLU A 73 -5.10 13.09 -4.97
C GLU A 73 -5.49 11.65 -5.28
N GLY A 74 -5.73 10.88 -4.23
CA GLY A 74 -6.29 9.54 -4.30
C GLY A 74 -7.78 9.54 -3.92
N SER A 75 -8.41 8.37 -3.98
CA SER A 75 -9.80 8.20 -3.55
C SER A 75 -10.02 8.61 -2.10
N ASN A 76 -9.04 8.31 -1.23
CA ASN A 76 -9.17 8.42 0.22
C ASN A 76 -8.18 9.40 0.86
N SER A 77 -7.37 10.11 0.06
CA SER A 77 -6.37 11.03 0.63
C SER A 77 -5.93 12.10 -0.37
N TYR A 78 -5.47 13.23 0.18
CA TYR A 78 -4.66 14.22 -0.51
C TYR A 78 -3.19 13.99 -0.19
N VAL A 79 -2.30 14.29 -1.14
CA VAL A 79 -0.85 14.24 -0.95
C VAL A 79 -0.29 15.62 -1.23
N ASN A 80 0.40 16.19 -0.26
CA ASN A 80 1.01 17.51 -0.35
C ASN A 80 2.52 17.42 -0.21
N ASP A 81 3.22 18.31 -0.92
CA ASP A 81 4.62 18.61 -0.57
C ASP A 81 4.70 19.16 0.85
N CYS A 82 5.76 18.85 1.56
CA CYS A 82 5.97 19.36 2.90
C CYS A 82 7.47 19.55 3.18
N MET A 83 7.80 20.57 3.98
CA MET A 83 9.11 20.73 4.58
C MET A 83 9.01 20.40 6.07
N TRP A 84 9.91 19.52 6.54
CA TRP A 84 10.06 19.15 7.93
C TRP A 84 11.53 19.24 8.34
N ARG A 85 11.88 20.13 9.25
CA ARG A 85 13.27 20.35 9.72
C ARG A 85 14.29 20.48 8.59
N GLY A 86 13.94 21.17 7.50
CA GLY A 86 14.78 21.34 6.31
C GLY A 86 14.77 20.18 5.32
N LEU A 87 14.08 19.08 5.61
CA LEU A 87 13.91 17.95 4.70
C LEU A 87 12.66 18.12 3.84
N LYS A 88 12.78 17.82 2.55
CA LYS A 88 11.64 17.69 1.63
C LYS A 88 11.00 16.34 1.82
N ILE A 89 9.77 16.32 2.28
CA ILE A 89 8.95 15.14 2.50
C ILE A 89 7.61 15.28 1.78
N VAL A 90 6.77 14.28 1.85
CA VAL A 90 5.35 14.38 1.50
C VAL A 90 4.50 14.09 2.72
N VAL A 91 3.35 14.73 2.78
CA VAL A 91 2.31 14.42 3.78
C VAL A 91 1.09 13.89 3.07
N LYS A 92 0.59 12.74 3.55
CA LYS A 92 -0.68 12.16 3.15
C LYS A 92 -1.72 12.60 4.17
N ARG A 93 -2.69 13.41 3.73
CA ARG A 93 -3.83 13.85 4.51
C ARG A 93 -5.04 13.02 4.11
N PRO A 94 -5.55 12.16 4.97
CA PRO A 94 -6.71 11.33 4.67
C PRO A 94 -7.99 12.17 4.47
N LYS A 95 -8.86 11.72 3.57
CA LYS A 95 -10.20 12.26 3.36
C LYS A 95 -11.17 11.45 4.20
N TYR A 96 -11.46 11.87 5.41
CA TYR A 96 -12.45 11.17 6.20
C TYR A 96 -13.62 12.08 6.60
N LYS A 97 -14.82 11.59 6.33
CA LYS A 97 -16.08 12.21 6.68
C LYS A 97 -16.89 11.34 7.64
N LYS A 98 -16.43 10.11 7.85
CA LYS A 98 -17.11 9.09 8.67
C LYS A 98 -16.10 8.47 9.62
N LEU A 99 -16.61 8.10 10.80
CA LEU A 99 -15.81 7.48 11.85
C LEU A 99 -15.11 6.17 11.43
N CYS A 100 -15.76 5.33 10.63
CA CYS A 100 -15.15 4.11 10.14
C CYS A 100 -13.88 4.40 9.31
N GLN A 101 -13.85 5.51 8.59
CA GLN A 101 -12.67 5.94 7.84
C GLN A 101 -11.53 6.37 8.76
N LEU A 102 -11.84 7.03 9.89
CA LEU A 102 -10.85 7.35 10.91
C LEU A 102 -10.22 6.09 11.49
N LEU A 103 -11.03 5.09 11.84
CA LEU A 103 -10.52 3.80 12.33
C LEU A 103 -9.62 3.09 11.31
N ASP A 104 -9.95 3.18 10.02
CA ASP A 104 -9.10 2.63 8.96
C ASP A 104 -7.75 3.36 8.87
N ILE A 105 -7.73 4.68 9.06
CA ILE A 105 -6.50 5.47 9.10
C ILE A 105 -5.63 5.10 10.31
N LEU A 106 -6.23 4.92 11.47
CA LEU A 106 -5.50 4.50 12.68
C LEU A 106 -4.86 3.12 12.47
N LYS A 107 -5.56 2.19 11.83
CA LYS A 107 -4.99 0.88 11.43
C LYS A 107 -3.84 1.03 10.43
N GLU A 108 -3.98 1.91 9.44
CA GLU A 108 -2.93 2.22 8.46
C GLU A 108 -1.68 2.75 9.14
N ILE A 109 -1.83 3.73 10.03
CA ILE A 109 -0.73 4.30 10.82
C ILE A 109 -0.05 3.22 11.66
N GLN A 110 -0.83 2.42 12.39
CA GLN A 110 -0.31 1.34 13.23
C GLN A 110 0.47 0.32 12.40
N MET A 111 -0.03 -0.06 11.24
CA MET A 111 0.66 -0.99 10.34
C MET A 111 1.95 -0.38 9.81
N TRP A 112 1.88 0.82 9.27
CA TRP A 112 3.03 1.47 8.62
C TRP A 112 4.14 1.81 9.62
N SER A 113 3.79 2.17 10.86
CA SER A 113 4.78 2.42 11.91
C SER A 113 5.61 1.19 12.27
N ASN A 114 5.11 -0.03 12.02
CA ASN A 114 5.76 -1.29 12.40
C ASN A 114 6.61 -1.93 11.30
N ILE A 115 6.49 -1.47 10.04
CA ILE A 115 7.18 -2.12 8.91
C ILE A 115 8.27 -1.22 8.33
N ARG A 116 9.39 -1.83 7.94
CA ARG A 116 10.51 -1.16 7.26
C ARG A 116 11.07 -2.10 6.21
N HIS A 117 11.20 -1.60 4.98
CA HIS A 117 11.82 -2.35 3.89
C HIS A 117 12.38 -1.38 2.85
N PRO A 118 13.54 -1.65 2.20
CA PRO A 118 14.13 -0.72 1.23
C PRO A 118 13.22 -0.36 0.05
N TYR A 119 12.33 -1.28 -0.33
CA TYR A 119 11.38 -1.09 -1.44
C TYR A 119 9.97 -0.67 -0.99
N LEU A 120 9.81 -0.24 0.26
CA LEU A 120 8.62 0.47 0.74
C LEU A 120 8.90 1.96 0.83
N VAL A 121 7.89 2.79 0.57
CA VAL A 121 7.95 4.21 0.94
C VAL A 121 8.14 4.30 2.45
N GLN A 122 9.18 5.02 2.87
CA GLN A 122 9.54 5.15 4.28
C GLN A 122 8.50 5.96 5.03
N PHE A 123 7.93 5.38 6.08
CA PHE A 123 7.16 6.09 7.08
C PHE A 123 8.13 6.89 7.98
N LEU A 124 7.90 8.19 8.10
CA LEU A 124 8.70 9.11 8.90
C LEU A 124 8.02 9.46 10.21
N GLY A 125 6.69 9.50 10.22
CA GLY A 125 5.93 9.80 11.41
C GLY A 125 4.49 10.17 11.10
N VAL A 126 3.82 10.65 12.11
CA VAL A 126 2.47 11.20 12.05
C VAL A 126 2.46 12.54 12.76
N SER A 127 1.71 13.47 12.26
CA SER A 127 1.33 14.70 12.95
C SER A 127 -0.18 14.76 13.10
N TYR A 128 -0.63 15.34 14.17
CA TYR A 128 -2.03 15.56 14.46
C TYR A 128 -2.28 17.05 14.67
N ASP A 129 -3.06 17.62 13.76
CA ASP A 129 -3.54 19.00 13.88
C ASP A 129 -4.79 19.00 14.77
N ARG A 130 -4.67 19.59 15.95
CA ARG A 130 -5.76 19.64 16.92
C ARG A 130 -6.87 20.60 16.54
N GLU A 131 -6.55 21.69 15.82
CA GLU A 131 -7.55 22.68 15.42
C GLU A 131 -8.49 22.14 14.33
N GLU A 132 -7.91 21.50 13.30
CA GLU A 132 -8.66 20.88 12.21
C GLU A 132 -9.06 19.45 12.53
N ASN A 133 -8.48 18.86 13.58
CA ASN A 133 -8.66 17.47 13.99
C ASN A 133 -8.29 16.49 12.85
N ASP A 134 -7.17 16.76 12.20
CA ASP A 134 -6.71 16.03 11.04
C ASP A 134 -5.37 15.33 11.29
N PHE A 135 -5.26 14.09 10.81
CA PHE A 135 -4.00 13.36 10.80
C PHE A 135 -3.22 13.64 9.52
N TYR A 136 -1.92 13.82 9.66
CA TYR A 136 -0.96 13.94 8.58
C TYR A 136 0.06 12.82 8.68
N ILE A 137 0.08 11.91 7.71
CA ILE A 137 1.06 10.81 7.66
C ILE A 137 2.28 11.33 6.88
N LEU A 138 3.42 11.39 7.54
CA LEU A 138 4.68 11.88 6.98
C LEU A 138 5.43 10.74 6.30
N LEU A 139 5.78 10.93 5.05
CA LEU A 139 6.43 9.93 4.20
C LEU A 139 7.65 10.52 3.49
N GLU A 140 8.63 9.66 3.19
CA GLU A 140 9.73 10.07 2.31
C GLU A 140 9.21 10.57 0.96
N LYS A 141 9.81 11.65 0.45
CA LYS A 141 9.53 12.13 -0.91
C LYS A 141 10.37 11.35 -1.91
N ILE A 142 9.71 10.63 -2.81
CA ILE A 142 10.38 9.91 -3.88
C ILE A 142 10.67 10.86 -5.05
N ASP A 143 11.94 10.98 -5.40
CA ASP A 143 12.39 11.70 -6.61
C ASP A 143 12.25 10.74 -7.81
N GLY A 144 11.05 10.71 -8.38
CA GLY A 144 10.70 9.74 -9.42
C GLY A 144 9.26 9.86 -9.88
N GLU A 145 8.77 8.83 -10.53
CA GLU A 145 7.42 8.75 -11.08
C GLU A 145 6.78 7.39 -10.77
N ASN A 146 5.45 7.28 -10.86
CA ASN A 146 4.82 5.97 -10.69
C ASN A 146 5.07 5.07 -11.90
N LEU A 147 4.95 3.76 -11.69
CA LEU A 147 5.25 2.74 -12.71
C LEU A 147 4.39 2.90 -13.98
N ALA A 148 3.14 3.37 -13.86
CA ALA A 148 2.29 3.60 -15.03
C ALA A 148 2.90 4.68 -15.93
N THR A 149 3.30 5.81 -15.35
CA THR A 149 3.96 6.91 -16.04
C THR A 149 5.33 6.50 -16.56
N TYR A 150 6.11 5.80 -15.72
CA TYR A 150 7.44 5.30 -16.08
C TYR A 150 7.43 4.40 -17.33
N ILE A 151 6.50 3.45 -17.42
CA ILE A 151 6.38 2.58 -18.58
C ILE A 151 6.00 3.37 -19.83
N VAL A 152 5.06 4.32 -19.74
CA VAL A 152 4.64 5.15 -20.87
C VAL A 152 5.79 6.01 -21.37
N ASN A 153 6.50 6.69 -20.47
CA ASN A 153 7.56 7.64 -20.82
C ASN A 153 8.81 6.94 -21.37
N LYS A 154 9.11 5.74 -20.87
CA LYS A 154 10.38 5.06 -21.13
C LYS A 154 10.26 3.75 -21.90
N THR A 155 9.11 3.43 -22.50
CA THR A 155 8.86 2.16 -23.20
C THR A 155 9.94 1.75 -24.20
N LYS A 156 10.62 2.71 -24.83
CA LYS A 156 11.69 2.46 -25.81
C LYS A 156 13.11 2.51 -25.25
N SER A 157 13.30 3.03 -24.03
CA SER A 157 14.63 3.32 -23.46
C SER A 157 15.01 2.45 -22.25
N VAL A 158 14.04 1.78 -21.61
CA VAL A 158 14.34 0.90 -20.48
C VAL A 158 14.95 -0.38 -20.99
N ASN A 159 16.20 -0.61 -20.63
CA ASN A 159 16.86 -1.86 -21.00
C ASN A 159 16.24 -3.06 -20.26
N ARG A 160 16.44 -4.24 -20.79
CA ARG A 160 15.89 -5.50 -20.28
C ARG A 160 16.29 -5.73 -18.81
N TYR A 161 17.51 -5.40 -18.47
CA TYR A 161 18.04 -5.56 -17.11
C TYR A 161 17.27 -4.70 -16.09
N ALA A 162 17.05 -3.41 -16.39
CA ALA A 162 16.29 -2.52 -15.50
C ALA A 162 14.85 -3.03 -15.27
N LYS A 163 14.19 -3.55 -16.32
CA LYS A 163 12.87 -4.18 -16.17
C LYS A 163 12.91 -5.37 -15.20
N TYR A 164 13.94 -6.21 -15.31
CA TYR A 164 14.11 -7.37 -14.45
C TYR A 164 14.37 -6.96 -12.99
N GLN A 165 15.20 -5.94 -12.77
CA GLN A 165 15.46 -5.42 -11.43
C GLN A 165 14.19 -4.88 -10.78
N ILE A 166 13.38 -4.12 -11.51
CA ILE A 166 12.07 -3.64 -11.02
C ILE A 166 11.16 -4.81 -10.62
N CYS A 167 11.10 -5.86 -11.46
CA CYS A 167 10.30 -7.06 -11.16
C CYS A 167 10.77 -7.77 -9.88
N ILE A 168 12.10 -7.98 -9.74
CA ILE A 168 12.68 -8.64 -8.56
C ILE A 168 12.40 -7.83 -7.29
N GLN A 169 12.61 -6.52 -7.33
CA GLN A 169 12.39 -5.63 -6.19
C GLN A 169 10.92 -5.64 -5.76
N LEU A 170 10.00 -5.63 -6.72
CA LEU A 170 8.57 -5.66 -6.44
C LEU A 170 8.13 -7.00 -5.83
N ILE A 171 8.62 -8.13 -6.36
CA ILE A 171 8.37 -9.45 -5.77
C ILE A 171 8.95 -9.51 -4.34
N ASN A 172 10.14 -8.96 -4.14
CA ASN A 172 10.81 -8.98 -2.83
C ASN A 172 10.02 -8.22 -1.76
N VAL A 173 9.45 -7.05 -2.09
CA VAL A 173 8.65 -6.29 -1.13
C VAL A 173 7.33 -7.01 -0.78
N ILE A 174 6.67 -7.65 -1.75
CA ILE A 174 5.46 -8.43 -1.47
C ILE A 174 5.80 -9.68 -0.63
N LYS A 175 6.89 -10.36 -0.96
CA LYS A 175 7.41 -11.47 -0.14
C LYS A 175 7.68 -11.05 1.31
N PHE A 176 8.28 -9.87 1.51
CA PHE A 176 8.48 -9.31 2.84
C PHE A 176 7.15 -9.12 3.58
N LEU A 177 6.15 -8.48 2.95
CA LEU A 177 4.83 -8.26 3.57
C LEU A 177 4.15 -9.59 3.94
N HIS A 178 4.20 -10.58 3.07
CA HIS A 178 3.63 -11.90 3.32
C HIS A 178 4.39 -12.69 4.42
N SER A 179 5.66 -12.36 4.68
CA SER A 179 6.48 -12.98 5.74
C SER A 179 6.34 -12.32 7.11
N CYS A 180 5.65 -11.20 7.22
CA CYS A 180 5.38 -10.53 8.49
C CYS A 180 4.56 -11.43 9.44
N LYS A 181 4.58 -11.09 10.73
CA LYS A 181 3.83 -11.82 11.75
C LYS A 181 2.97 -10.84 12.56
N PRO A 182 1.64 -10.83 12.35
CA PRO A 182 0.90 -11.62 11.34
C PRO A 182 1.22 -11.17 9.90
N PRO A 183 0.97 -12.04 8.89
CA PRO A 183 1.18 -11.71 7.49
C PRO A 183 0.35 -10.49 7.06
N ILE A 184 0.89 -9.68 6.15
CA ILE A 184 0.22 -8.52 5.61
C ILE A 184 -0.13 -8.78 4.16
N ILE A 185 -1.41 -8.64 3.82
CA ILE A 185 -1.90 -8.58 2.44
C ILE A 185 -2.01 -7.11 2.02
N TYR A 186 -1.50 -6.78 0.83
CA TYR A 186 -1.45 -5.41 0.34
C TYR A 186 -2.77 -4.94 -0.31
N ARG A 187 -3.43 -5.76 -1.11
CA ARG A 187 -4.76 -5.63 -1.74
C ARG A 187 -4.95 -4.58 -2.83
N ASP A 188 -4.13 -3.56 -2.90
CA ASP A 188 -4.24 -2.49 -3.93
C ASP A 188 -2.99 -2.41 -4.80
N LEU A 189 -2.45 -3.57 -5.18
CA LEU A 189 -1.25 -3.65 -6.00
C LEU A 189 -1.60 -3.27 -7.46
N LYS A 190 -1.15 -2.08 -7.86
CA LYS A 190 -1.34 -1.48 -9.18
C LYS A 190 -0.17 -0.56 -9.53
N PRO A 191 0.05 -0.27 -10.82
CA PRO A 191 1.18 0.56 -11.25
C PRO A 191 1.21 1.97 -10.64
N GLU A 192 0.05 2.53 -10.31
CA GLU A 192 -0.06 3.85 -9.70
C GLU A 192 0.50 3.90 -8.27
N ASN A 193 0.49 2.76 -7.56
CA ASN A 193 1.00 2.62 -6.19
C ASN A 193 2.47 2.18 -6.13
N VAL A 194 3.10 1.93 -7.28
CA VAL A 194 4.52 1.56 -7.39
C VAL A 194 5.30 2.77 -7.90
N MET A 195 6.08 3.39 -7.05
CA MET A 195 6.97 4.49 -7.45
C MET A 195 8.30 3.92 -7.93
N ILE A 196 8.88 4.55 -8.96
CA ILE A 196 10.22 4.24 -9.48
C ILE A 196 11.07 5.49 -9.27
N ASP A 197 12.12 5.38 -8.46
CA ASP A 197 13.04 6.49 -8.22
C ASP A 197 13.97 6.75 -9.41
N LYS A 198 14.73 7.82 -9.36
CA LYS A 198 15.71 8.19 -10.39
C LYS A 198 16.83 7.16 -10.64
N PHE A 199 17.02 6.21 -9.72
CA PHE A 199 17.98 5.12 -9.83
C PHE A 199 17.33 3.80 -10.29
N ASN A 200 16.05 3.82 -10.67
CA ASN A 200 15.22 2.69 -11.03
C ASN A 200 14.94 1.72 -9.84
N ASN A 201 14.95 2.22 -8.61
CA ASN A 201 14.50 1.43 -7.47
C ASN A 201 12.99 1.56 -7.28
N VAL A 202 12.38 0.44 -6.91
CA VAL A 202 10.96 0.38 -6.53
C VAL A 202 10.76 0.96 -5.15
N LYS A 203 9.67 1.71 -4.99
CA LYS A 203 9.13 2.15 -3.72
C LYS A 203 7.61 1.92 -3.72
N LEU A 204 7.17 0.87 -3.04
CA LEU A 204 5.74 0.57 -2.89
C LEU A 204 5.12 1.56 -1.90
N ALA A 205 4.07 2.24 -2.33
CA ALA A 205 3.36 3.29 -1.58
C ALA A 205 1.94 2.84 -1.24
N ASP A 206 1.24 3.61 -0.42
CA ASP A 206 -0.19 3.52 -0.11
C ASP A 206 -0.67 2.19 0.52
N PHE A 207 -0.69 2.16 1.85
CA PHE A 207 -1.17 1.05 2.67
C PHE A 207 -2.65 1.16 3.07
N GLY A 208 -3.40 2.10 2.50
CA GLY A 208 -4.79 2.39 2.90
C GLY A 208 -5.75 1.20 2.80
N LEU A 209 -5.45 0.23 1.93
CA LEU A 209 -6.24 -0.99 1.79
C LEU A 209 -5.57 -2.24 2.38
N SER A 210 -4.33 -2.13 2.86
CA SER A 210 -3.59 -3.27 3.41
C SER A 210 -4.17 -3.75 4.75
N ARG A 211 -4.07 -5.04 5.03
CA ARG A 211 -4.59 -5.65 6.27
C ARG A 211 -3.68 -6.77 6.76
N TYR A 212 -3.73 -7.01 8.07
CA TYR A 212 -3.16 -8.23 8.66
C TYR A 212 -4.05 -9.44 8.37
N MET A 213 -3.45 -10.58 8.08
CA MET A 213 -4.16 -11.85 7.86
C MET A 213 -4.03 -12.78 9.09
N PRO A 214 -5.03 -13.61 9.40
CA PRO A 214 -6.34 -13.70 8.78
C PRO A 214 -7.25 -12.51 9.14
N GLU A 215 -8.06 -12.06 8.18
CA GLU A 215 -9.08 -11.03 8.42
C GLU A 215 -10.48 -11.68 8.29
N GLU A 216 -11.35 -11.46 9.27
CA GLU A 216 -12.73 -11.99 9.28
C GLU A 216 -13.71 -11.11 8.49
N SER A 217 -13.30 -9.88 8.15
CA SER A 217 -14.18 -8.92 7.48
C SER A 217 -14.29 -9.16 5.98
N LYS A 218 -15.52 -9.02 5.46
CA LYS A 218 -15.77 -9.04 4.01
C LYS A 218 -15.11 -7.81 3.36
N TYR A 219 -14.37 -8.04 2.28
CA TYR A 219 -13.80 -6.97 1.47
C TYR A 219 -14.92 -6.14 0.83
N GLN A 220 -14.91 -4.83 1.05
CA GLN A 220 -15.77 -3.90 0.30
C GLN A 220 -14.95 -3.31 -0.84
N LEU A 221 -15.47 -3.43 -2.07
CA LEU A 221 -14.88 -2.86 -3.26
C LEU A 221 -14.83 -1.33 -3.13
N THR A 222 -13.67 -0.79 -2.81
CA THR A 222 -13.43 0.66 -2.75
C THR A 222 -12.62 1.16 -3.95
N GLY A 223 -12.22 0.24 -4.84
CA GLY A 223 -11.36 0.52 -5.97
C GLY A 223 -12.05 1.33 -7.08
N GLY A 224 -11.35 2.34 -7.60
CA GLY A 224 -11.75 3.03 -8.82
C GLY A 224 -11.71 2.10 -10.04
N THR A 225 -12.32 2.54 -11.15
CA THR A 225 -12.46 1.75 -12.38
C THR A 225 -11.15 1.19 -12.96
N GLY A 226 -9.98 1.81 -12.65
CA GLY A 226 -8.68 1.34 -13.11
C GLY A 226 -8.13 0.12 -12.39
N THR A 227 -8.50 -0.07 -11.12
CA THR A 227 -7.96 -1.15 -10.24
C THR A 227 -8.44 -2.54 -10.68
N ILE A 228 -9.62 -2.67 -11.27
CA ILE A 228 -10.20 -3.96 -11.68
C ILE A 228 -9.27 -4.76 -12.60
N ARG A 229 -8.41 -4.10 -13.39
CA ARG A 229 -7.47 -4.77 -14.30
C ARG A 229 -6.40 -5.62 -13.59
N TYR A 230 -6.16 -5.33 -12.32
CA TYR A 230 -5.14 -5.98 -11.51
C TYR A 230 -5.75 -6.80 -10.36
N MET A 231 -7.06 -6.68 -10.16
CA MET A 231 -7.78 -7.31 -9.05
C MET A 231 -7.97 -8.81 -9.29
N ALA A 232 -7.74 -9.62 -8.28
CA ALA A 232 -7.99 -11.06 -8.34
C ALA A 232 -9.49 -11.34 -8.43
N PRO A 233 -9.93 -12.38 -9.19
CA PRO A 233 -11.35 -12.69 -9.39
C PRO A 233 -12.09 -12.93 -8.08
N GLU A 234 -11.51 -13.69 -7.14
CA GLU A 234 -12.10 -13.98 -5.83
C GLU A 234 -12.31 -12.71 -5.00
N VAL A 235 -11.43 -11.71 -5.13
CA VAL A 235 -11.57 -10.41 -4.47
C VAL A 235 -12.69 -9.60 -5.11
N TYR A 236 -12.76 -9.58 -6.45
CA TYR A 236 -13.83 -8.91 -7.19
C TYR A 236 -15.21 -9.47 -6.86
N LEU A 237 -15.31 -10.80 -6.75
CA LEU A 237 -16.55 -11.51 -6.46
C LEU A 237 -16.92 -11.49 -4.96
N GLY A 238 -16.13 -10.87 -4.10
CA GLY A 238 -16.35 -10.82 -2.67
C GLY A 238 -16.27 -12.20 -1.98
N GLN A 239 -15.53 -13.11 -2.58
CA GLN A 239 -15.28 -14.46 -2.04
C GLN A 239 -14.20 -14.42 -0.97
N LYS A 240 -14.01 -15.53 -0.26
CA LYS A 240 -12.87 -15.69 0.66
C LYS A 240 -11.57 -15.69 -0.14
N TYR A 241 -10.59 -14.91 0.30
CA TYR A 241 -9.29 -14.76 -0.35
C TYR A 241 -8.14 -14.83 0.67
N ASP A 242 -6.95 -15.02 0.19
CA ASP A 242 -5.71 -15.06 0.96
C ASP A 242 -4.60 -14.19 0.31
N LEU A 243 -3.35 -14.39 0.75
CA LEU A 243 -2.17 -13.69 0.25
C LEU A 243 -1.93 -13.89 -1.25
N LYS A 244 -2.48 -14.95 -1.85
CA LYS A 244 -2.34 -15.21 -3.28
C LYS A 244 -3.11 -14.21 -4.15
N ALA A 245 -4.03 -13.43 -3.58
CA ALA A 245 -4.65 -12.31 -4.28
C ALA A 245 -3.63 -11.24 -4.70
N ASP A 246 -2.63 -10.94 -3.85
CA ASP A 246 -1.53 -10.05 -4.22
C ASP A 246 -0.65 -10.65 -5.33
N VAL A 247 -0.45 -11.97 -5.34
CA VAL A 247 0.32 -12.66 -6.39
C VAL A 247 -0.35 -12.55 -7.75
N TYR A 248 -1.68 -12.61 -7.80
CA TYR A 248 -2.44 -12.36 -9.03
C TYR A 248 -2.20 -10.94 -9.56
N SER A 249 -2.37 -9.94 -8.71
CA SER A 249 -2.13 -8.54 -9.05
C SER A 249 -0.68 -8.31 -9.52
N LEU A 250 0.27 -8.94 -8.81
CA LEU A 250 1.69 -8.89 -9.14
C LEU A 250 1.96 -9.49 -10.53
N GLY A 251 1.34 -10.63 -10.86
CA GLY A 251 1.45 -11.25 -12.19
C GLY A 251 1.07 -10.27 -13.32
N PHE A 252 0.00 -9.50 -13.16
CA PHE A 252 -0.38 -8.50 -14.16
C PHE A 252 0.51 -7.26 -14.17
N ILE A 253 1.14 -6.91 -13.06
CA ILE A 253 2.16 -5.85 -13.06
C ILE A 253 3.41 -6.34 -13.80
N LEU A 254 3.86 -7.57 -13.56
CA LEU A 254 4.97 -8.18 -14.31
C LEU A 254 4.66 -8.22 -15.81
N TYR A 255 3.44 -8.62 -16.19
CA TYR A 255 2.97 -8.56 -17.57
C TYR A 255 3.12 -7.15 -18.15
N TYR A 256 2.72 -6.11 -17.41
CA TYR A 256 2.81 -4.73 -17.87
C TYR A 256 4.26 -4.26 -18.02
N ILE A 257 5.13 -4.58 -17.06
CA ILE A 257 6.56 -4.22 -17.12
C ILE A 257 7.24 -4.87 -18.32
N ILE A 258 7.02 -6.17 -18.51
CA ILE A 258 7.71 -6.95 -19.56
C ILE A 258 7.11 -6.68 -20.93
N GLY A 259 5.79 -6.70 -21.03
CA GLY A 259 5.04 -6.56 -22.29
C GLY A 259 4.81 -5.13 -22.74
N GLY A 260 4.88 -4.15 -21.83
CA GLY A 260 4.69 -2.72 -22.13
C GLY A 260 3.23 -2.32 -22.41
N LYS A 261 2.29 -3.21 -22.25
CA LYS A 261 0.84 -2.94 -22.42
C LYS A 261 0.09 -3.29 -21.14
N LYS A 262 -0.91 -2.47 -20.79
CA LYS A 262 -1.78 -2.74 -19.64
C LYS A 262 -2.49 -4.10 -19.80
N PRO A 263 -2.77 -4.82 -18.71
CA PRO A 263 -3.62 -6.00 -18.79
C PRO A 263 -4.97 -5.65 -19.44
N PHE A 264 -5.48 -6.58 -20.26
CA PHE A 264 -6.77 -6.40 -20.93
C PHE A 264 -6.87 -5.09 -21.73
N TYR A 265 -5.78 -4.65 -22.36
CA TYR A 265 -5.72 -3.36 -23.06
C TYR A 265 -6.73 -3.26 -24.25
N GLU A 266 -7.16 -4.41 -24.76
CA GLU A 266 -8.16 -4.52 -25.85
C GLU A 266 -9.61 -4.36 -25.38
N TYR A 267 -9.83 -4.44 -24.05
CA TYR A 267 -11.18 -4.42 -23.47
C TYR A 267 -11.43 -3.15 -22.67
N ASN A 268 -12.69 -2.66 -22.74
CA ASN A 268 -13.17 -1.63 -21.84
C ASN A 268 -13.45 -2.23 -20.44
N ILE A 269 -13.69 -1.36 -19.46
CA ILE A 269 -13.89 -1.79 -18.06
C ILE A 269 -15.15 -2.63 -17.88
N ASP A 270 -16.23 -2.32 -18.61
CA ASP A 270 -17.50 -3.06 -18.48
C ASP A 270 -17.36 -4.47 -19.03
N THR A 271 -16.65 -4.64 -20.14
CA THR A 271 -16.30 -5.96 -20.67
C THR A 271 -15.48 -6.78 -19.67
N ILE A 272 -14.51 -6.13 -18.99
CA ILE A 272 -13.70 -6.83 -17.96
C ILE A 272 -14.60 -7.25 -16.78
N ARG A 273 -15.52 -6.41 -16.33
CA ARG A 273 -16.48 -6.76 -15.28
C ARG A 273 -17.31 -7.96 -15.65
N THR A 274 -17.90 -7.97 -16.85
CA THR A 274 -18.70 -9.10 -17.35
C THR A 274 -17.90 -10.38 -17.38
N TYR A 275 -16.64 -10.34 -17.83
CA TYR A 275 -15.76 -11.50 -17.82
C TYR A 275 -15.41 -11.98 -16.40
N MET A 276 -15.16 -11.05 -15.46
CA MET A 276 -14.90 -11.41 -14.07
C MET A 276 -16.10 -12.12 -13.44
N GLU A 277 -17.33 -11.64 -13.69
CA GLU A 277 -18.58 -12.20 -13.19
C GLU A 277 -18.86 -13.59 -13.76
N ASN A 278 -18.64 -13.78 -15.06
CA ASN A 278 -18.88 -15.05 -15.75
C ASN A 278 -17.71 -16.03 -15.61
N ALA A 279 -16.64 -15.63 -14.94
CA ALA A 279 -15.43 -16.43 -14.78
C ALA A 279 -14.75 -16.87 -16.10
N GLU A 280 -14.97 -16.13 -17.17
CA GLU A 280 -14.47 -16.41 -18.54
C GLU A 280 -13.21 -15.59 -18.90
N LEU A 281 -12.64 -14.85 -17.95
CA LEU A 281 -11.52 -13.98 -18.22
C LEU A 281 -10.27 -14.78 -18.54
N ILE A 282 -9.98 -14.91 -19.83
CA ILE A 282 -8.72 -15.45 -20.35
C ILE A 282 -7.90 -14.28 -20.85
N HIS A 283 -6.73 -14.08 -20.26
CA HIS A 283 -5.80 -13.07 -20.72
C HIS A 283 -4.74 -13.68 -21.63
N SER A 284 -4.62 -13.14 -22.85
CA SER A 284 -3.55 -13.58 -23.76
C SER A 284 -2.19 -13.07 -23.27
N LEU A 285 -1.23 -13.99 -23.21
CA LEU A 285 0.17 -13.70 -22.91
C LEU A 285 1.05 -13.56 -24.17
N ASP A 286 0.47 -13.47 -25.36
CA ASP A 286 1.18 -13.48 -26.65
C ASP A 286 2.17 -12.33 -26.83
N ILE A 287 1.97 -11.21 -26.15
CA ILE A 287 2.92 -10.09 -26.16
C ILE A 287 4.20 -10.41 -25.40
N ILE A 288 4.18 -11.39 -24.49
CA ILE A 288 5.35 -11.83 -23.74
C ILE A 288 6.13 -12.85 -24.61
N LYS A 289 7.16 -12.40 -25.29
CA LYS A 289 7.92 -13.22 -26.24
C LYS A 289 8.81 -14.26 -25.56
N ASP A 290 9.35 -13.94 -24.41
CA ASP A 290 10.18 -14.85 -23.62
C ASP A 290 9.31 -15.89 -22.92
N ARG A 291 9.53 -17.19 -23.24
CA ARG A 291 8.74 -18.31 -22.70
C ARG A 291 8.84 -18.38 -21.16
N LYS A 292 10.02 -18.17 -20.60
CA LYS A 292 10.22 -18.27 -19.14
C LYS A 292 9.39 -17.22 -18.40
N TRP A 293 9.34 -15.99 -18.92
CA TRP A 293 8.51 -14.94 -18.40
C TRP A 293 7.01 -15.22 -18.58
N ARG A 294 6.65 -15.81 -19.71
CA ARG A 294 5.26 -16.21 -19.97
C ARG A 294 4.79 -17.24 -18.96
N ASP A 295 5.60 -18.30 -18.76
CA ASP A 295 5.28 -19.36 -17.79
C ASP A 295 5.22 -18.81 -16.35
N LEU A 296 6.16 -17.94 -15.97
CA LEU A 296 6.18 -17.27 -14.67
C LEU A 296 4.88 -16.45 -14.43
N ILE A 297 4.51 -15.60 -15.37
CA ILE A 297 3.31 -14.75 -15.28
C ILE A 297 2.06 -15.62 -15.26
N ASN A 298 2.00 -16.65 -16.10
CA ASN A 298 0.86 -17.58 -16.14
C ASN A 298 0.61 -18.25 -14.80
N ASN A 299 1.65 -18.65 -14.06
CA ASN A 299 1.52 -19.25 -12.74
C ASN A 299 0.99 -18.26 -11.67
N CYS A 300 1.17 -16.95 -11.89
CA CYS A 300 0.64 -15.92 -10.99
C CYS A 300 -0.85 -15.64 -11.25
N ILE A 301 -1.30 -15.67 -12.50
CA ILE A 301 -2.64 -15.22 -12.91
C ILE A 301 -3.66 -16.36 -13.04
N GLN A 302 -3.35 -17.54 -12.43
CA GLN A 302 -4.30 -18.62 -12.37
C GLN A 302 -5.58 -18.19 -11.65
N LYS A 303 -6.72 -18.54 -12.21
CA LYS A 303 -8.02 -18.23 -11.64
C LYS A 303 -8.25 -19.03 -10.35
N ASP A 304 -7.92 -20.32 -10.40
CA ASP A 304 -7.95 -21.18 -9.23
C ASP A 304 -6.81 -20.81 -8.29
N THR A 305 -7.13 -20.46 -7.06
CA THR A 305 -6.15 -20.08 -6.04
C THR A 305 -5.23 -21.25 -5.65
N GLU A 306 -5.70 -22.51 -5.79
CA GLU A 306 -4.87 -23.68 -5.51
C GLU A 306 -3.79 -23.89 -6.59
N GLU A 307 -4.10 -23.58 -7.84
CA GLU A 307 -3.15 -23.65 -8.95
C GLU A 307 -2.20 -22.43 -9.01
N ARG A 308 -2.60 -21.31 -8.38
CA ARG A 308 -1.80 -20.09 -8.33
C ARG A 308 -0.61 -20.29 -7.41
N CYS A 309 0.60 -19.94 -7.88
CA CYS A 309 1.80 -20.00 -7.05
C CYS A 309 1.73 -19.03 -5.86
N ASP A 310 2.48 -19.31 -4.80
CA ASP A 310 2.73 -18.35 -3.75
C ASP A 310 3.92 -17.43 -4.09
N VAL A 311 4.13 -16.38 -3.28
CA VAL A 311 5.18 -15.39 -3.53
C VAL A 311 6.59 -15.96 -3.36
N ASN A 312 6.80 -17.01 -2.55
CA ASN A 312 8.11 -17.64 -2.37
C ASN A 312 8.51 -18.40 -3.63
N THR A 313 7.60 -19.23 -4.16
CA THR A 313 7.76 -19.92 -5.43
C THR A 313 8.02 -18.94 -6.58
N LEU A 314 7.26 -17.82 -6.61
CA LEU A 314 7.47 -16.76 -7.60
C LEU A 314 8.87 -16.16 -7.50
N PHE A 315 9.35 -15.87 -6.28
CA PHE A 315 10.67 -15.31 -6.04
C PHE A 315 11.80 -16.26 -6.46
N GLU A 316 11.70 -17.54 -6.19
CA GLU A 316 12.66 -18.56 -6.62
C GLU A 316 12.71 -18.64 -8.14
N ASN A 317 11.55 -18.68 -8.80
CA ASN A 317 11.47 -18.80 -10.25
C ASN A 317 12.05 -17.57 -10.96
N ILE A 318 11.79 -16.35 -10.49
CA ILE A 318 12.37 -15.15 -11.12
C ILE A 318 13.87 -15.08 -10.91
N THR A 319 14.36 -15.47 -9.75
CA THR A 319 15.81 -15.50 -9.45
C THR A 319 16.54 -16.46 -10.42
N ASN A 320 15.95 -17.61 -10.72
CA ASN A 320 16.49 -18.57 -11.68
C ASN A 320 16.51 -18.02 -13.11
N ILE A 321 15.49 -17.24 -13.51
CA ILE A 321 15.44 -16.59 -14.83
C ILE A 321 16.57 -15.56 -14.96
N THR A 322 16.75 -14.72 -13.93
CA THR A 322 17.69 -13.60 -13.99
C THR A 322 19.15 -14.03 -13.87
N ASN A 323 19.48 -15.03 -13.05
CA ASN A 323 20.82 -15.59 -12.95
C ASN A 323 21.29 -16.21 -14.27
N ASN A 324 20.39 -16.89 -14.99
CA ASN A 324 20.72 -17.47 -16.30
C ASN A 324 20.94 -16.41 -17.39
N THR A 325 20.37 -15.20 -17.27
CA THR A 325 20.62 -14.09 -18.19
C THR A 325 21.94 -13.41 -17.92
N HIS A 326 22.37 -13.25 -16.67
CA HIS A 326 23.68 -12.72 -16.31
C HIS A 326 24.85 -13.57 -16.86
N ASN A 327 24.73 -14.89 -16.79
CA ASN A 327 25.78 -15.79 -17.30
C ASN A 327 25.92 -15.75 -18.83
N ASN A 328 24.89 -15.29 -19.57
CA ASN A 328 24.93 -15.18 -21.03
C ASN A 328 25.37 -13.79 -21.52
N GLU A 329 25.33 -12.75 -20.70
CA GLU A 329 25.75 -11.39 -21.09
C GLU A 329 27.18 -11.04 -20.65
N ILE A 330 27.76 -11.77 -19.71
CA ILE A 330 29.16 -11.65 -19.33
C ILE A 330 29.97 -12.66 -20.19
N LYS A 331 30.12 -12.38 -21.47
CA LYS A 331 31.28 -12.93 -22.18
C LYS A 331 32.49 -12.09 -21.75
N PRO A 332 33.52 -12.68 -21.15
CA PRO A 332 34.74 -11.94 -20.90
C PRO A 332 35.27 -11.45 -22.25
N CYS A 333 35.46 -10.13 -22.40
CA CYS A 333 36.35 -9.61 -23.40
C CYS A 333 37.73 -10.20 -23.10
N LEU A 334 38.07 -11.30 -23.77
CA LEU A 334 39.45 -11.73 -23.89
C LEU A 334 40.15 -10.66 -24.73
N ILE A 335 40.85 -9.80 -24.01
CA ILE A 335 41.88 -8.93 -24.62
C ILE A 335 42.98 -9.87 -25.11
N SER A 336 43.02 -10.05 -26.41
CA SER A 336 44.19 -10.59 -27.11
C SER A 336 45.20 -9.51 -27.40
#